data_4455816e4b2bb109c7511e18ec7607e8
#
_entry.id   4455816e4b2bb109c7511e18ec7607e8
#
_cell.length_a   1.000
_cell.length_b   1.000
_cell.length_c   1.000
_cell.angle_alpha   90.00
_cell.angle_beta   90.00
_cell.angle_gamma   90.00
#
_symmetry.space_group_name_H-M   'P 1'
#
loop_
_entity.id
_entity.type
_entity.pdbx_description
1 polymer ?
#
loop_
_entity_poly.entity_id
_entity_poly.type
_entity_poly.pdbx_seq_one_letter_code
_entity_poly.pdbx_strand_id
1 'polypeptide(L)'
;TAFDRISVENISSMLLKAGHEKNCNEILYNGFTGEQLHTQIFIGPTYYQRLKHMSGDKIHSRSSGPIVTMTRQPAEGRSSHGGLRFGEMERDCMIAHGTSNFLRERMMDVSDKYHIFICTECNLPAIANPETNTYECKKCNNYKKFKKINIPYSCKLLMQELQCMSIGPRFITE
;
A
#
# COMPACT_ATOMS: atom_id res chain seq x y z
N THR A 1 -1.96 21.22 -34.67
CA THR A 1 -1.83 19.78 -34.39
C THR A 1 -0.40 19.34 -34.62
N ALA A 2 -0.03 18.13 -34.19
CA ALA A 2 1.29 17.55 -34.42
C ALA A 2 1.62 17.33 -35.92
N PHE A 3 0.63 17.38 -36.76
CA PHE A 3 0.76 17.22 -38.23
C PHE A 3 0.84 18.56 -38.99
N ASP A 4 0.61 19.68 -38.32
CA ASP A 4 0.71 21.01 -38.93
C ASP A 4 2.18 21.40 -39.07
N ARG A 5 2.58 21.77 -40.25
CA ARG A 5 3.92 22.28 -40.52
C ARG A 5 3.99 23.78 -40.17
N ILE A 6 4.46 24.06 -38.96
CA ILE A 6 4.72 25.45 -38.54
C ILE A 6 6.21 25.73 -38.74
N SER A 7 6.54 26.85 -39.44
CA SER A 7 7.93 27.24 -39.59
C SER A 7 8.43 27.97 -38.33
N VAL A 8 9.71 27.79 -38.04
CA VAL A 8 10.37 28.46 -36.89
C VAL A 8 10.28 29.98 -37.02
N GLU A 9 10.35 30.50 -38.26
CA GLU A 9 10.25 31.93 -38.56
C GLU A 9 8.90 32.52 -38.18
N ASN A 10 7.81 31.77 -38.44
CA ASN A 10 6.47 32.19 -38.04
C ASN A 10 6.34 32.27 -36.52
N ILE A 11 6.85 31.27 -35.80
CA ILE A 11 6.85 31.25 -34.30
C ILE A 11 7.65 32.45 -33.79
N SER A 12 8.86 32.67 -34.33
CA SER A 12 9.72 33.80 -33.95
C SER A 12 9.06 35.16 -34.18
N SER A 13 8.36 35.30 -35.27
CA SER A 13 7.63 36.55 -35.57
C SER A 13 6.45 36.77 -34.62
N MET A 14 5.78 35.70 -34.19
CA MET A 14 4.70 35.78 -33.21
C MET A 14 5.23 36.13 -31.82
N LEU A 15 6.38 35.56 -31.41
CA LEU A 15 7.04 35.88 -30.15
C LEU A 15 7.46 37.36 -30.09
N LEU A 16 8.07 37.88 -31.15
CA LEU A 16 8.42 39.31 -31.21
C LEU A 16 7.19 40.21 -31.10
N LYS A 17 6.08 39.84 -31.73
CA LYS A 17 4.82 40.60 -31.62
C LYS A 17 4.23 40.57 -30.22
N ALA A 18 4.47 39.46 -29.47
CA ALA A 18 4.05 39.30 -28.07
C ALA A 18 5.00 40.01 -27.08
N GLY A 19 6.09 40.63 -27.55
CA GLY A 19 7.05 41.31 -26.67
C GLY A 19 8.17 40.46 -26.11
N HIS A 20 8.33 39.24 -26.61
CA HIS A 20 9.41 38.34 -26.21
C HIS A 20 10.58 38.39 -27.19
N GLU A 21 11.75 37.93 -26.79
CA GLU A 21 12.88 37.76 -27.70
C GLU A 21 12.56 36.69 -28.76
N LYS A 22 13.18 36.80 -29.92
CA LYS A 22 12.96 35.94 -31.10
C LYS A 22 13.01 34.44 -30.79
N ASN A 23 13.90 34.04 -29.93
CA ASN A 23 14.12 32.63 -29.51
C ASN A 23 13.71 32.35 -28.08
N CYS A 24 13.00 33.23 -27.41
CA CYS A 24 12.63 33.13 -25.99
C CYS A 24 13.83 32.89 -25.07
N ASN A 25 15.00 33.47 -25.39
CA ASN A 25 16.14 33.39 -24.50
C ASN A 25 16.01 34.42 -23.38
N GLU A 26 16.30 33.96 -22.16
CA GLU A 26 16.29 34.83 -20.97
C GLU A 26 17.67 34.84 -20.31
N ILE A 27 17.99 35.99 -19.70
CA ILE A 27 19.22 36.16 -18.93
C ILE A 27 18.95 35.66 -17.50
N LEU A 28 19.71 34.65 -17.09
CA LEU A 28 19.61 34.10 -15.75
C LEU A 28 20.92 34.32 -14.97
N TYR A 29 20.79 34.29 -13.65
CA TYR A 29 21.88 34.48 -12.71
C TYR A 29 22.04 33.26 -11.82
N ASN A 30 23.29 32.91 -11.48
CA ASN A 30 23.58 31.89 -10.50
C ASN A 30 23.09 32.32 -9.13
N GLY A 31 22.21 31.55 -8.51
CA GLY A 31 21.63 31.87 -7.20
C GLY A 31 22.62 31.87 -6.03
N PHE A 32 23.80 31.25 -6.16
CA PHE A 32 24.83 31.21 -5.13
C PHE A 32 25.85 32.32 -5.28
N THR A 33 26.31 32.60 -6.51
CA THR A 33 27.38 33.58 -6.77
C THR A 33 26.86 34.94 -7.18
N GLY A 34 25.63 35.03 -7.67
CA GLY A 34 25.06 36.24 -8.25
C GLY A 34 25.62 36.60 -9.65
N GLU A 35 26.45 35.73 -10.24
CA GLU A 35 27.03 35.93 -11.54
C GLU A 35 26.01 35.62 -12.65
N GLN A 36 26.04 36.40 -13.72
CA GLN A 36 25.24 36.15 -14.90
C GLN A 36 25.71 34.88 -15.62
N LEU A 37 24.77 34.03 -15.98
CA LEU A 37 25.03 32.84 -16.82
C LEU A 37 25.22 33.26 -18.28
N HIS A 38 26.40 33.08 -18.82
CA HIS A 38 26.73 33.36 -20.22
C HIS A 38 26.30 32.23 -21.16
N THR A 39 24.99 31.95 -21.18
CA THR A 39 24.41 30.91 -22.01
C THR A 39 23.03 31.32 -22.49
N GLN A 40 22.60 30.72 -23.59
CA GLN A 40 21.24 30.90 -24.09
C GLN A 40 20.31 29.93 -23.37
N ILE A 41 19.40 30.47 -22.55
CA ILE A 41 18.45 29.70 -21.79
C ILE A 41 17.05 29.98 -22.29
N PHE A 42 16.43 28.96 -22.88
CA PHE A 42 15.06 29.06 -23.36
C PHE A 42 14.09 28.96 -22.16
N ILE A 43 13.25 29.97 -22.02
CA ILE A 43 12.14 29.96 -21.04
C ILE A 43 10.89 30.42 -21.75
N GLY A 44 9.84 29.60 -21.65
CA GLY A 44 8.54 29.93 -22.22
C GLY A 44 7.43 29.09 -21.67
N PRO A 45 6.18 29.52 -21.83
CA PRO A 45 5.03 28.69 -21.41
C PRO A 45 4.94 27.45 -22.30
N THR A 46 4.67 26.31 -21.69
CA THR A 46 4.40 25.06 -22.41
C THR A 46 2.92 24.70 -22.28
N TYR A 47 2.37 24.16 -23.35
CA TYR A 47 0.99 23.71 -23.36
C TYR A 47 0.92 22.27 -22.88
N TYR A 48 0.16 22.05 -21.80
CA TYR A 48 -0.13 20.72 -21.28
C TYR A 48 -1.58 20.36 -21.51
N GLN A 49 -1.82 19.17 -21.97
CA GLN A 49 -3.15 18.63 -22.13
C GLN A 49 -3.25 17.24 -21.50
N ARG A 50 -4.17 17.10 -20.57
CA ARG A 50 -4.53 15.80 -20.01
C ARG A 50 -5.47 15.09 -20.97
N LEU A 51 -5.06 13.91 -21.49
CA LEU A 51 -5.82 13.20 -22.53
C LEU A 51 -6.85 12.23 -21.91
N LYS A 52 -6.46 11.00 -21.65
CA LYS A 52 -7.35 9.91 -21.28
C LYS A 52 -7.47 9.63 -19.76
N HIS A 53 -6.86 10.45 -18.93
CA HIS A 53 -6.85 10.22 -17.49
C HIS A 53 -8.11 10.80 -16.82
N MET A 54 -9.22 10.07 -16.91
CA MET A 54 -10.49 10.50 -16.34
C MET A 54 -10.63 10.04 -14.89
N SER A 55 -11.25 10.85 -14.05
CA SER A 55 -11.47 10.51 -12.63
C SER A 55 -12.37 9.28 -12.44
N GLY A 56 -13.36 9.09 -13.32
CA GLY A 56 -14.22 7.92 -13.30
C GLY A 56 -13.48 6.58 -13.44
N ASP A 57 -12.38 6.58 -14.21
CA ASP A 57 -11.55 5.38 -14.38
C ASP A 57 -10.60 5.12 -13.20
N LYS A 58 -10.43 6.08 -12.31
CA LYS A 58 -9.49 6.01 -11.19
C LYS A 58 -10.17 5.91 -9.83
N ILE A 59 -11.44 6.29 -9.74
CA ILE A 59 -12.17 6.20 -8.48
C ILE A 59 -12.32 4.73 -8.07
N HIS A 60 -12.02 4.46 -6.82
CA HIS A 60 -12.12 3.12 -6.26
C HIS A 60 -12.49 3.18 -4.79
N SER A 61 -13.40 2.30 -4.38
CA SER A 61 -13.79 2.11 -3.00
C SER A 61 -14.12 0.65 -2.75
N ARG A 62 -13.94 0.22 -1.50
CA ARG A 62 -14.29 -1.13 -1.07
C ARG A 62 -14.74 -1.12 0.38
N SER A 63 -15.81 -1.83 0.68
CA SER A 63 -16.20 -2.20 2.05
C SER A 63 -15.82 -3.66 2.33
N SER A 64 -16.45 -4.59 1.65
CA SER A 64 -16.16 -6.03 1.66
C SER A 64 -16.16 -6.55 0.23
N GLY A 65 -15.39 -7.60 -0.04
CA GLY A 65 -15.28 -8.14 -1.41
C GLY A 65 -14.37 -9.36 -1.47
N PRO A 66 -13.86 -9.72 -2.66
CA PRO A 66 -13.05 -10.90 -2.86
C PRO A 66 -11.76 -10.88 -2.05
N ILE A 67 -11.37 -12.04 -1.55
CA ILE A 67 -10.16 -12.25 -0.75
C ILE A 67 -9.22 -13.24 -1.43
N VAL A 68 -7.93 -13.12 -1.15
CA VAL A 68 -6.92 -14.08 -1.60
C VAL A 68 -7.05 -15.38 -0.81
N THR A 69 -7.07 -16.52 -1.47
CA THR A 69 -7.31 -17.83 -0.84
C THR A 69 -6.25 -18.19 0.21
N MET A 70 -4.97 -17.93 -0.07
CA MET A 70 -3.86 -18.31 0.81
C MET A 70 -3.78 -17.48 2.08
N THR A 71 -3.81 -16.17 1.95
CA THR A 71 -3.62 -15.23 3.07
C THR A 71 -4.93 -14.75 3.68
N ARG A 72 -6.04 -14.94 3.00
CA ARG A 72 -7.38 -14.41 3.34
C ARG A 72 -7.40 -12.89 3.48
N GLN A 73 -6.41 -12.22 2.92
CA GLN A 73 -6.39 -10.76 2.82
C GLN A 73 -7.24 -10.29 1.65
N PRO A 74 -7.73 -9.04 1.66
CA PRO A 74 -8.40 -8.45 0.51
C PRO A 74 -7.57 -8.60 -0.77
N ALA A 75 -8.21 -8.93 -1.90
CA ALA A 75 -7.55 -8.97 -3.19
C ALA A 75 -6.95 -7.60 -3.53
N GLU A 76 -5.95 -7.57 -4.41
CA GLU A 76 -5.29 -6.35 -4.87
C GLU A 76 -5.89 -5.88 -6.20
N GLY A 77 -5.92 -4.56 -6.38
CA GLY A 77 -6.27 -3.92 -7.63
C GLY A 77 -7.75 -3.56 -7.78
N ARG A 78 -7.98 -2.44 -8.47
CA ARG A 78 -9.32 -1.91 -8.76
C ARG A 78 -10.15 -2.85 -9.62
N SER A 79 -9.53 -3.48 -10.63
CA SER A 79 -10.19 -4.40 -11.56
C SER A 79 -10.75 -5.65 -10.85
N SER A 80 -10.12 -6.05 -9.75
CA SER A 80 -10.53 -7.20 -8.94
C SER A 80 -11.41 -6.81 -7.76
N HIS A 81 -11.94 -5.58 -7.72
CA HIS A 81 -12.64 -5.05 -6.56
C HIS A 81 -11.85 -5.21 -5.26
N GLY A 82 -10.54 -5.05 -5.36
CA GLY A 82 -9.61 -5.24 -4.26
C GLY A 82 -9.60 -4.11 -3.26
N GLY A 83 -8.86 -4.31 -2.17
CA GLY A 83 -8.66 -3.30 -1.12
C GLY A 83 -7.56 -2.29 -1.49
N LEU A 84 -7.46 -1.26 -0.67
CA LEU A 84 -6.34 -0.33 -0.69
C LEU A 84 -5.20 -0.91 0.14
N ARG A 85 -3.97 -0.73 -0.34
CA ARG A 85 -2.79 -1.21 0.37
C ARG A 85 -2.40 -0.24 1.48
N PHE A 86 -2.33 -0.74 2.71
CA PHE A 86 -1.66 -0.09 3.81
C PHE A 86 -0.22 -0.63 3.87
N GLY A 87 0.71 0.12 3.28
CA GLY A 87 2.08 -0.34 3.10
C GLY A 87 2.96 -0.23 4.35
N GLU A 88 4.21 -0.64 4.22
CA GLU A 88 5.17 -0.61 5.32
C GLU A 88 5.49 0.82 5.77
N MET A 89 5.61 1.76 4.84
CA MET A 89 5.86 3.17 5.17
C MET A 89 4.70 3.80 5.94
N GLU A 90 3.46 3.48 5.58
CA GLU A 90 2.27 3.92 6.29
C GLU A 90 2.21 3.33 7.70
N ARG A 91 2.59 2.05 7.86
CA ARG A 91 2.74 1.40 9.17
C ARG A 91 3.75 2.14 10.04
N ASP A 92 4.93 2.45 9.50
CA ASP A 92 6.00 3.13 10.21
C ASP A 92 5.57 4.52 10.69
N CYS A 93 4.85 5.24 9.85
CA CYS A 93 4.25 6.52 10.20
C CYS A 93 3.29 6.40 11.39
N MET A 94 2.42 5.37 11.38
CA MET A 94 1.45 5.16 12.46
C MET A 94 2.12 4.68 13.76
N ILE A 95 3.20 3.90 13.67
CA ILE A 95 4.02 3.53 14.83
C ILE A 95 4.65 4.77 15.46
N ALA A 96 5.24 5.64 14.65
CA ALA A 96 5.82 6.90 15.14
C ALA A 96 4.77 7.80 15.80
N HIS A 97 3.54 7.76 15.32
CA HIS A 97 2.41 8.51 15.87
C HIS A 97 1.83 7.90 17.16
N GLY A 98 2.13 6.64 17.46
CA GLY A 98 1.66 5.93 18.65
C GLY A 98 0.20 5.47 18.61
N THR A 99 -0.41 5.35 17.45
CA THR A 99 -1.83 5.00 17.25
C THR A 99 -2.04 3.48 17.20
N SER A 100 -1.82 2.77 18.29
CA SER A 100 -1.87 1.30 18.34
C SER A 100 -3.25 0.70 17.99
N ASN A 101 -4.32 1.31 18.44
CA ASN A 101 -5.69 0.85 18.14
C ASN A 101 -6.02 0.97 16.65
N PHE A 102 -5.59 2.05 15.99
CA PHE A 102 -5.75 2.24 14.56
C PHE A 102 -4.95 1.19 13.78
N LEU A 103 -3.70 0.92 14.17
CA LEU A 103 -2.89 -0.12 13.55
C LEU A 103 -3.53 -1.50 13.68
N ARG A 104 -4.04 -1.85 14.86
CA ARG A 104 -4.75 -3.12 15.07
C ARG A 104 -5.96 -3.24 14.15
N GLU A 105 -6.76 -2.18 14.06
CA GLU A 105 -7.91 -2.15 13.16
C GLU A 105 -7.49 -2.38 11.71
N ARG A 106 -6.52 -1.60 11.21
CA ARG A 106 -6.09 -1.66 9.80
C ARG A 106 -5.39 -2.95 9.42
N MET A 107 -4.56 -3.50 10.31
CA MET A 107 -3.75 -4.69 10.02
C MET A 107 -4.41 -6.00 10.41
N MET A 108 -5.49 -5.98 11.17
CA MET A 108 -6.20 -7.18 11.59
C MET A 108 -7.70 -7.09 11.38
N ASP A 109 -8.40 -6.17 12.08
CA ASP A 109 -9.86 -6.21 12.15
C ASP A 109 -10.57 -6.03 10.81
N VAL A 110 -10.05 -5.15 9.93
CA VAL A 110 -10.59 -4.90 8.58
C VAL A 110 -9.81 -5.59 7.46
N SER A 111 -8.82 -6.39 7.78
CA SER A 111 -7.99 -7.13 6.82
C SER A 111 -8.30 -8.63 6.88
N ASP A 112 -7.59 -9.37 7.71
CA ASP A 112 -7.61 -10.83 7.77
C ASP A 112 -7.84 -11.38 9.20
N LYS A 113 -8.73 -10.75 9.94
CA LYS A 113 -9.06 -11.17 11.32
C LYS A 113 -9.45 -12.64 11.37
N TYR A 114 -8.78 -13.36 12.23
CA TYR A 114 -9.02 -14.78 12.49
C TYR A 114 -8.86 -15.08 13.98
N HIS A 115 -9.28 -16.25 14.40
CA HIS A 115 -9.08 -16.72 15.75
C HIS A 115 -8.59 -18.16 15.75
N ILE A 116 -7.73 -18.47 16.69
CA ILE A 116 -7.25 -19.83 16.96
C ILE A 116 -7.44 -20.18 18.42
N PHE A 117 -7.48 -21.46 18.69
CA PHE A 117 -7.50 -22.00 20.05
C PHE A 117 -6.13 -22.56 20.38
N ILE A 118 -5.64 -22.23 21.55
CA ILE A 118 -4.31 -22.62 22.03
C ILE A 118 -4.47 -23.44 23.28
N CYS A 119 -3.75 -24.56 23.34
CA CYS A 119 -3.64 -25.36 24.54
C CYS A 119 -2.76 -24.63 25.57
N THR A 120 -3.26 -24.41 26.78
CA THR A 120 -2.52 -23.69 27.83
C THR A 120 -1.37 -24.49 28.45
N GLU A 121 -1.28 -25.78 28.20
CA GLU A 121 -0.19 -26.63 28.72
C GLU A 121 1.03 -26.62 27.80
N CYS A 122 0.83 -26.77 26.50
CA CYS A 122 1.95 -26.82 25.55
C CYS A 122 2.12 -25.52 24.70
N ASN A 123 1.20 -24.57 24.83
CA ASN A 123 1.21 -23.28 24.10
C ASN A 123 1.23 -23.44 22.58
N LEU A 124 0.70 -24.54 22.06
CA LEU A 124 0.56 -24.82 20.64
C LEU A 124 -0.90 -24.64 20.20
N PRO A 125 -1.11 -24.34 18.91
CA PRO A 125 -2.43 -24.38 18.33
C PRO A 125 -3.08 -25.76 18.49
N ALA A 126 -4.34 -25.78 18.90
CA ALA A 126 -5.12 -26.98 19.10
C ALA A 126 -6.19 -27.16 18.03
N ILE A 127 -6.66 -28.37 17.88
CA ILE A 127 -7.82 -28.67 17.04
C ILE A 127 -9.06 -28.15 17.78
N ALA A 128 -9.85 -27.33 17.11
CA ALA A 128 -11.07 -26.77 17.68
C ALA A 128 -12.17 -26.66 16.63
N ASN A 129 -13.32 -27.20 16.94
CA ASN A 129 -14.55 -27.00 16.20
C ASN A 129 -15.61 -26.44 17.16
N PRO A 130 -15.88 -25.13 17.13
CA PRO A 130 -16.87 -24.50 17.99
C PRO A 130 -18.30 -24.98 17.75
N GLU A 131 -18.64 -25.38 16.51
CA GLU A 131 -19.99 -25.85 16.17
C GLU A 131 -20.35 -27.17 16.86
N THR A 132 -19.37 -28.06 16.95
CA THR A 132 -19.54 -29.35 17.60
C THR A 132 -19.02 -29.38 19.07
N ASN A 133 -18.55 -28.22 19.57
CA ASN A 133 -17.88 -28.10 20.87
C ASN A 133 -16.74 -29.10 21.08
N THR A 134 -16.03 -29.45 20.02
CA THR A 134 -14.93 -30.39 20.06
C THR A 134 -13.61 -29.66 20.13
N TYR A 135 -12.87 -29.86 21.19
CA TYR A 135 -11.55 -29.27 21.42
C TYR A 135 -10.57 -30.39 21.79
N GLU A 136 -9.44 -30.43 21.10
CA GLU A 136 -8.45 -31.48 21.32
C GLU A 136 -7.02 -30.97 21.15
N CYS A 137 -6.17 -31.28 22.12
CA CYS A 137 -4.73 -31.14 21.95
C CYS A 137 -4.09 -32.56 21.94
N LYS A 138 -3.72 -33.02 20.75
CA LYS A 138 -3.12 -34.36 20.58
C LYS A 138 -1.80 -34.52 21.30
N LYS A 139 -1.04 -33.47 21.54
CA LYS A 139 0.24 -33.52 22.24
C LYS A 139 0.04 -33.78 23.74
N CYS A 140 -0.89 -33.07 24.37
CA CYS A 140 -1.13 -33.14 25.83
C CYS A 140 -2.28 -34.06 26.20
N ASN A 141 -3.00 -34.62 25.21
CA ASN A 141 -4.26 -35.37 25.42
C ASN A 141 -5.25 -34.57 26.27
N ASN A 142 -5.32 -33.27 26.05
CA ASN A 142 -6.14 -32.35 26.81
C ASN A 142 -7.38 -31.96 26.00
N TYR A 143 -8.55 -31.96 26.65
CA TYR A 143 -9.85 -31.65 26.06
C TYR A 143 -10.55 -30.45 26.71
N LYS A 144 -9.94 -29.79 27.68
CA LYS A 144 -10.60 -28.75 28.49
C LYS A 144 -9.86 -27.42 28.60
N LYS A 145 -8.53 -27.43 28.55
CA LYS A 145 -7.71 -26.24 28.85
C LYS A 145 -7.28 -25.53 27.58
N PHE A 146 -8.18 -24.71 27.03
CA PHE A 146 -7.92 -23.95 25.82
C PHE A 146 -8.23 -22.47 26.02
N LYS A 147 -7.43 -21.62 25.38
CA LYS A 147 -7.69 -20.17 25.28
C LYS A 147 -7.89 -19.80 23.82
N LYS A 148 -8.89 -18.97 23.56
CA LYS A 148 -9.15 -18.37 22.24
C LYS A 148 -8.35 -17.08 22.11
N ILE A 149 -7.54 -16.97 21.07
CA ILE A 149 -6.84 -15.74 20.73
C ILE A 149 -7.22 -15.26 19.33
N ASN A 150 -7.22 -13.94 19.15
CA ASN A 150 -7.43 -13.31 17.86
C ASN A 150 -6.08 -12.95 17.25
N ILE A 151 -5.84 -13.40 16.03
CA ILE A 151 -4.61 -13.12 15.25
C ILE A 151 -4.98 -12.87 13.79
N PRO A 152 -4.14 -12.19 13.03
CA PRO A 152 -4.26 -12.17 11.57
C PRO A 152 -4.11 -13.56 10.98
N TYR A 153 -4.88 -13.88 9.93
CA TYR A 153 -4.78 -15.19 9.28
C TYR A 153 -3.39 -15.42 8.65
N SER A 154 -2.78 -14.40 8.10
CA SER A 154 -1.40 -14.46 7.60
C SER A 154 -0.39 -14.85 8.70
N CYS A 155 -0.58 -14.38 9.93
CA CYS A 155 0.23 -14.80 11.07
C CYS A 155 0.03 -16.27 11.39
N LYS A 156 -1.21 -16.79 11.37
CA LYS A 156 -1.49 -18.22 11.52
C LYS A 156 -0.79 -19.05 10.45
N LEU A 157 -0.83 -18.58 9.18
CA LEU A 157 -0.15 -19.24 8.08
C LEU A 157 1.37 -19.29 8.29
N LEU A 158 1.99 -18.17 8.66
CA LEU A 158 3.42 -18.10 8.97
C LEU A 158 3.80 -19.09 10.09
N MET A 159 3.00 -19.18 11.14
CA MET A 159 3.27 -20.13 12.24
C MET A 159 3.21 -21.59 11.77
N GLN A 160 2.32 -21.91 10.86
CA GLN A 160 2.22 -23.25 10.26
C GLN A 160 3.41 -23.56 9.35
N GLU A 161 3.85 -22.59 8.56
CA GLU A 161 5.05 -22.70 7.70
C GLU A 161 6.31 -22.91 8.54
N LEU A 162 6.48 -22.17 9.64
CA LEU A 162 7.58 -22.37 10.58
C LEU A 162 7.56 -23.77 11.19
N GLN A 163 6.38 -24.29 11.55
CA GLN A 163 6.25 -25.66 12.04
C GLN A 163 6.65 -26.70 11.00
N CYS A 164 6.34 -26.48 9.72
CA CYS A 164 6.81 -27.35 8.63
C CYS A 164 8.33 -27.37 8.50
N MET A 165 8.98 -26.26 8.84
CA MET A 165 10.45 -26.16 8.90
C MET A 165 11.06 -26.66 10.22
N SER A 166 10.29 -27.40 11.03
CA SER A 166 10.71 -27.91 12.36
C SER A 166 10.97 -26.82 13.40
N ILE A 167 10.51 -25.60 13.19
CA ILE A 167 10.55 -24.50 14.17
C ILE A 167 9.23 -24.50 14.95
N GLY A 168 9.29 -24.69 16.26
CA GLY A 168 8.11 -24.79 17.12
C GLY A 168 7.74 -23.46 17.79
N PRO A 169 6.98 -22.57 17.16
CA PRO A 169 6.50 -21.34 17.78
C PRO A 169 5.53 -21.66 18.92
N ARG A 170 5.59 -20.88 19.99
CA ARG A 170 4.73 -21.02 21.17
C ARG A 170 3.99 -19.72 21.43
N PHE A 171 2.69 -19.82 21.71
CA PHE A 171 1.87 -18.69 22.12
C PHE A 171 1.71 -18.72 23.64
N ILE A 172 2.46 -17.91 24.34
CA ILE A 172 2.34 -17.77 25.78
C ILE A 172 1.12 -16.93 26.08
N THR A 173 0.16 -17.49 26.80
CA THR A 173 -1.08 -16.82 27.22
C THR A 173 -1.18 -16.84 28.73
N GLU A 174 -1.42 -15.69 29.32
CA GLU A 174 -1.72 -15.55 30.75
C GLU A 174 -3.13 -16.05 31.10
#